data_e1a57aefd4ea324a8e5d078a8bdd58cf
#
_entry.id   e1a57aefd4ea324a8e5d078a8bdd58cf
#
_cell.length_a   1.000
_cell.length_b   1.000
_cell.length_c   1.000
_cell.angle_alpha   90.00
_cell.angle_beta   90.00
_cell.angle_gamma   90.00
#
_symmetry.space_group_name_H-M   'P 1'
#
loop_
_entity.id
_entity.type
_entity.pdbx_description
1 polymer ?
#
loop_
_entity_poly.entity_id
_entity_poly.type
_entity_poly.pdbx_seq_one_letter_code
_entity_poly.pdbx_strand_id
1 'polypeptide(L)'
;MEIREMSIDLETYSDIDITKCGAYKYAESDYFEILLFGVSVNGGPVKVYDLACGDTIPEEILAALSDENITKWAFNASFERICLSNWLKRHCPEHFRGYSIPEDPASKYLDPSSWKCTMIWSAYMGLPLSLEGVGAVLKLQDQKLKEGKDLIRYFCKPCKPTKANGGRTRNLPQHDSEKWILFKEYNHRDVEVEIAIKQKLARFPVPDFVWDEYHLDQEINDRGITIDPEFVSNAIAFDERSRASLMSKMRDITGIDNPNSVQQMKEWLSDRGVEMESLSKKEVAKFVKDSIGNMDGNITEALKLRLQLAKSSVRKYQAMQNVMCSDGRAHGMFQFYGANRSGRWAGRLIQLQNLPQNHIPDLAEARALVRSGDYDTMNLLYNDIPDTLSQLIRTAFIPKPGCKFIVSDYSAIEARVLAHIAGEKWRSKVFAEGKDIYCASASQMFGVPVEKHGINSHLRQKGKIAELALGYGGSVGALKSMGAQDNGLLEEELQPLVNAWRQANPNIVQFWWDVDNAVKTTVRQRITTEVCGIRFSYKSGMLFITLPSGRQLAYVKPRIGENRFGGESVTYEGIGTTKKWERIESYGPKFVENIVQAISRDLLCFAMRNLSFCQ
;
A
#
# COMPACT_ATOMS: atom_id res chain seq x y z
N MET A 1 8.88 40.76 6.83
CA MET A 1 8.04 40.01 7.81
C MET A 1 8.71 38.65 7.97
N GLU A 2 9.01 38.23 9.18
CA GLU A 2 9.65 36.94 9.43
C GLU A 2 8.74 35.79 8.99
N ILE A 3 9.26 34.89 8.15
CA ILE A 3 8.53 33.71 7.68
C ILE A 3 8.59 32.65 8.77
N ARG A 4 7.43 32.11 9.18
CA ARG A 4 7.31 31.04 10.19
C ARG A 4 6.73 29.76 9.61
N GLU A 5 5.80 29.92 8.68
CA GLU A 5 5.21 28.79 7.97
C GLU A 5 4.87 29.16 6.52
N MET A 6 4.83 28.15 5.66
CA MET A 6 4.38 28.26 4.28
C MET A 6 3.41 27.13 3.95
N SER A 7 2.34 27.45 3.20
CA SER A 7 1.50 26.44 2.53
C SER A 7 1.81 26.46 1.05
N ILE A 8 2.11 25.30 0.45
CA ILE A 8 2.71 25.18 -0.88
C ILE A 8 1.92 24.19 -1.72
N ASP A 9 1.77 24.49 -3.02
CA ASP A 9 1.27 23.56 -4.03
C ASP A 9 2.04 23.76 -5.34
N LEU A 10 2.35 22.67 -6.05
CA LEU A 10 3.15 22.69 -7.28
C LEU A 10 2.37 22.11 -8.45
N GLU A 11 2.47 22.78 -9.59
CA GLU A 11 2.14 22.16 -10.87
C GLU A 11 3.42 21.91 -11.67
N THR A 12 3.58 20.67 -12.14
CA THR A 12 4.85 20.21 -12.71
C THR A 12 4.66 19.51 -14.05
N TYR A 13 5.70 19.48 -14.86
CA TYR A 13 5.78 18.68 -16.07
C TYR A 13 6.93 17.69 -15.99
N SER A 14 6.73 16.49 -16.54
CA SER A 14 7.82 15.56 -16.89
C SER A 14 7.40 14.74 -18.11
N ASP A 15 8.36 14.22 -18.83
CA ASP A 15 8.17 13.32 -19.98
C ASP A 15 7.81 11.90 -19.57
N ILE A 16 7.99 11.55 -18.29
CA ILE A 16 7.72 10.21 -17.76
C ILE A 16 6.44 10.16 -16.91
N ASP A 17 5.79 9.01 -16.91
CA ASP A 17 4.50 8.81 -16.23
C ASP A 17 4.70 8.53 -14.74
N ILE A 18 4.40 9.53 -13.90
CA ILE A 18 4.48 9.44 -12.43
C ILE A 18 3.74 8.23 -11.84
N THR A 19 2.66 7.76 -12.48
CA THR A 19 1.90 6.62 -11.98
C THR A 19 2.66 5.30 -12.08
N LYS A 20 3.66 5.24 -12.96
CA LYS A 20 4.52 4.08 -13.19
C LYS A 20 5.85 4.18 -12.46
N CYS A 21 6.44 5.37 -12.39
CA CYS A 21 7.80 5.57 -11.88
C CYS A 21 7.87 6.16 -10.46
N GLY A 22 6.77 6.76 -9.96
CA GLY A 22 6.76 7.46 -8.67
C GLY A 22 7.40 8.86 -8.74
N ALA A 23 7.23 9.64 -7.65
CA ALA A 23 7.65 11.04 -7.61
C ALA A 23 9.17 11.21 -7.76
N TYR A 24 9.98 10.32 -7.19
CA TYR A 24 11.44 10.41 -7.21
C TYR A 24 12.00 10.34 -8.63
N LYS A 25 11.66 9.28 -9.35
CA LYS A 25 12.10 9.09 -10.74
C LYS A 25 11.50 10.15 -11.66
N TYR A 26 10.24 10.55 -11.41
CA TYR A 26 9.56 11.63 -12.14
C TYR A 26 10.29 12.96 -12.03
N ALA A 27 10.69 13.37 -10.83
CA ALA A 27 11.40 14.62 -10.58
C ALA A 27 12.89 14.59 -11.00
N GLU A 28 13.46 13.39 -11.18
CA GLU A 28 14.84 13.20 -11.63
C GLU A 28 15.02 13.38 -13.15
N SER A 29 13.93 13.25 -13.94
CA SER A 29 13.99 13.42 -15.40
C SER A 29 14.63 14.74 -15.79
N ASP A 30 15.44 14.74 -16.85
CA ASP A 30 16.05 15.95 -17.41
C ASP A 30 15.00 16.94 -17.95
N TYR A 31 13.81 16.46 -18.28
CA TYR A 31 12.67 17.24 -18.74
C TYR A 31 11.71 17.65 -17.62
N PHE A 32 12.07 17.36 -16.37
CA PHE A 32 11.26 17.79 -15.24
C PHE A 32 11.33 19.30 -15.04
N GLU A 33 10.16 19.93 -14.91
CA GLU A 33 10.02 21.36 -14.65
C GLU A 33 8.90 21.61 -13.64
N ILE A 34 9.09 22.61 -12.78
CA ILE A 34 7.99 23.23 -12.03
C ILE A 34 7.39 24.31 -12.92
N LEU A 35 6.12 24.17 -13.24
CA LEU A 35 5.39 25.11 -14.09
C LEU A 35 4.84 26.28 -13.29
N LEU A 36 4.17 25.95 -12.18
CA LEU A 36 3.54 26.90 -11.25
C LEU A 36 3.98 26.57 -9.82
N PHE A 37 4.30 27.61 -9.08
CA PHE A 37 4.61 27.54 -7.65
C PHE A 37 3.62 28.41 -6.89
N GLY A 38 2.62 27.78 -6.27
CA GLY A 38 1.65 28.43 -5.40
C GLY A 38 2.14 28.43 -3.95
N VAL A 39 2.11 29.59 -3.30
CA VAL A 39 2.53 29.70 -1.90
C VAL A 39 1.72 30.75 -1.13
N SER A 40 1.41 30.42 0.13
CA SER A 40 0.94 31.38 1.14
C SER A 40 1.94 31.40 2.29
N VAL A 41 2.39 32.57 2.66
CA VAL A 41 3.34 32.80 3.76
C VAL A 41 2.57 33.26 5.00
N ASN A 42 2.77 32.59 6.14
CA ASN A 42 2.14 32.89 7.43
C ASN A 42 0.60 33.01 7.37
N GLY A 43 -0.04 32.21 6.49
CA GLY A 43 -1.49 32.27 6.28
C GLY A 43 -1.99 33.54 5.58
N GLY A 44 -1.10 34.32 4.97
CA GLY A 44 -1.42 35.49 4.15
C GLY A 44 -2.00 35.09 2.77
N PRO A 45 -2.21 36.08 1.88
CA PRO A 45 -2.74 35.83 0.55
C PRO A 45 -1.88 34.84 -0.24
N VAL A 46 -2.52 33.97 -1.02
CA VAL A 46 -1.83 33.06 -1.92
C VAL A 46 -1.22 33.84 -3.08
N LYS A 47 0.02 33.54 -3.41
CA LYS A 47 0.71 34.01 -4.63
C LYS A 47 1.06 32.80 -5.49
N VAL A 48 0.88 32.95 -6.80
CA VAL A 48 1.28 31.94 -7.79
C VAL A 48 2.39 32.53 -8.64
N TYR A 49 3.55 31.91 -8.66
CA TYR A 49 4.67 32.25 -9.51
C TYR A 49 4.62 31.37 -10.76
N ASP A 50 4.52 31.99 -11.92
CA ASP A 50 4.44 31.35 -13.24
C ASP A 50 5.85 31.12 -13.80
N LEU A 51 6.51 30.07 -13.30
CA LEU A 51 7.89 29.76 -13.69
C LEU A 51 8.00 29.39 -15.18
N ALA A 52 6.94 28.81 -15.75
CA ALA A 52 6.92 28.48 -17.17
C ALA A 52 6.89 29.73 -18.09
N CYS A 53 6.46 30.88 -17.56
CA CYS A 53 6.46 32.16 -18.27
C CYS A 53 7.58 33.12 -17.80
N GLY A 54 8.48 32.67 -16.93
CA GLY A 54 9.68 33.41 -16.53
C GLY A 54 9.59 34.17 -15.21
N ASP A 55 8.56 33.94 -14.40
CA ASP A 55 8.55 34.47 -13.04
C ASP A 55 9.68 33.85 -12.22
N THR A 56 10.17 34.57 -11.23
CA THR A 56 11.19 34.11 -10.29
C THR A 56 10.63 34.04 -8.88
N ILE A 57 11.01 32.99 -8.14
CA ILE A 57 10.65 32.87 -6.72
C ILE A 57 11.55 33.84 -5.94
N PRO A 58 11.01 34.66 -5.03
CA PRO A 58 11.81 35.57 -4.19
C PRO A 58 12.85 34.83 -3.35
N GLU A 59 14.01 35.45 -3.18
CA GLU A 59 15.17 34.94 -2.44
C GLU A 59 14.80 34.48 -1.02
N GLU A 60 13.97 35.26 -0.33
CA GLU A 60 13.48 34.95 1.02
C GLU A 60 12.64 33.66 1.09
N ILE A 61 11.87 33.36 0.02
CA ILE A 61 11.09 32.13 -0.08
C ILE A 61 12.02 30.95 -0.40
N LEU A 62 12.97 31.13 -1.32
CA LEU A 62 13.97 30.09 -1.66
C LEU A 62 14.77 29.68 -0.41
N ALA A 63 15.25 30.65 0.36
CA ALA A 63 15.96 30.39 1.62
C ALA A 63 15.07 29.64 2.63
N ALA A 64 13.79 30.04 2.75
CA ALA A 64 12.83 29.42 3.65
C ALA A 64 12.50 27.95 3.33
N LEU A 65 12.61 27.53 2.06
CA LEU A 65 12.35 26.14 1.66
C LEU A 65 13.30 25.13 2.34
N SER A 66 14.54 25.53 2.57
CA SER A 66 15.58 24.70 3.20
C SER A 66 15.79 25.00 4.69
N ASP A 67 15.09 25.98 5.28
CA ASP A 67 15.21 26.31 6.70
C ASP A 67 14.34 25.36 7.54
N GLU A 68 14.99 24.60 8.43
CA GLU A 68 14.32 23.63 9.31
C GLU A 68 13.41 24.30 10.36
N ASN A 69 13.62 25.57 10.67
CA ASN A 69 12.80 26.33 11.64
C ASN A 69 11.49 26.81 11.02
N ILE A 70 11.35 26.79 9.70
CA ILE A 70 10.16 27.21 8.98
C ILE A 70 9.32 26.01 8.60
N THR A 71 8.10 25.93 9.10
CA THR A 71 7.19 24.82 8.77
C THR A 71 6.64 24.94 7.35
N LYS A 72 6.83 23.90 6.54
CA LYS A 72 6.23 23.78 5.20
C LYS A 72 5.04 22.83 5.25
N TRP A 73 3.91 23.29 4.76
CA TRP A 73 2.66 22.54 4.63
C TRP A 73 2.33 22.31 3.17
N ALA A 74 1.85 21.13 2.83
CA ALA A 74 1.27 20.84 1.53
C ALA A 74 0.27 19.67 1.63
N PHE A 75 -0.62 19.55 0.65
CA PHE A 75 -1.47 18.37 0.53
C PHE A 75 -0.76 17.29 -0.31
N ASN A 76 -0.15 16.31 0.32
CA ASN A 76 0.80 15.34 -0.20
C ASN A 76 2.26 15.85 -0.22
N ALA A 77 2.66 16.47 0.88
CA ALA A 77 3.92 17.21 1.04
C ALA A 77 5.20 16.46 0.61
N SER A 78 5.18 15.12 0.54
CA SER A 78 6.30 14.35 -0.01
C SER A 78 6.56 14.65 -1.49
N PHE A 79 5.51 14.91 -2.28
CA PHE A 79 5.64 15.25 -3.68
C PHE A 79 6.29 16.62 -3.86
N GLU A 80 5.79 17.65 -3.17
CA GLU A 80 6.35 19.01 -3.22
C GLU A 80 7.80 19.02 -2.78
N ARG A 81 8.11 18.34 -1.65
CA ARG A 81 9.47 18.26 -1.12
C ARG A 81 10.46 17.62 -2.10
N ILE A 82 10.09 16.50 -2.72
CA ILE A 82 10.93 15.80 -3.69
C ILE A 82 11.12 16.63 -4.97
N CYS A 83 10.05 17.23 -5.49
CA CYS A 83 10.10 18.09 -6.67
C CYS A 83 10.97 19.32 -6.43
N LEU A 84 10.77 20.01 -5.32
CA LEU A 84 11.58 21.17 -4.92
C LEU A 84 13.04 20.79 -4.67
N SER A 85 13.33 19.63 -4.11
CA SER A 85 14.70 19.13 -3.92
C SER A 85 15.45 19.04 -5.25
N ASN A 86 14.84 18.45 -6.27
CA ASN A 86 15.47 18.32 -7.58
C ASN A 86 15.55 19.66 -8.33
N TRP A 87 14.52 20.48 -8.21
CA TRP A 87 14.48 21.79 -8.84
C TRP A 87 15.51 22.75 -8.24
N LEU A 88 15.61 22.84 -6.90
CA LEU A 88 16.60 23.68 -6.21
C LEU A 88 18.03 23.29 -6.60
N LYS A 89 18.36 22.00 -6.59
CA LYS A 89 19.70 21.54 -6.99
C LYS A 89 20.09 21.95 -8.42
N ARG A 90 19.12 22.08 -9.33
CA ARG A 90 19.36 22.45 -10.73
C ARG A 90 19.41 23.95 -10.96
N HIS A 91 18.55 24.71 -10.27
CA HIS A 91 18.29 26.12 -10.55
C HIS A 91 18.82 27.08 -9.50
N CYS A 92 18.88 26.65 -8.22
CA CYS A 92 19.27 27.49 -7.08
C CYS A 92 20.05 26.65 -6.05
N PRO A 93 21.20 26.03 -6.45
CA PRO A 93 21.95 25.11 -5.59
C PRO A 93 22.44 25.73 -4.27
N GLU A 94 22.63 27.04 -4.22
CA GLU A 94 22.99 27.82 -3.03
C GLU A 94 21.91 27.79 -1.95
N HIS A 95 20.66 27.58 -2.34
CA HIS A 95 19.51 27.46 -1.43
C HIS A 95 19.17 26.03 -1.05
N PHE A 96 19.82 25.03 -1.66
CA PHE A 96 19.57 23.65 -1.33
C PHE A 96 20.31 23.25 -0.05
N ARG A 97 19.56 22.72 0.94
CA ARG A 97 20.09 22.05 2.13
C ARG A 97 19.40 20.71 2.27
N GLY A 98 20.15 19.64 2.10
CA GLY A 98 19.69 18.27 2.35
C GLY A 98 19.95 17.83 3.80
N TYR A 99 19.80 16.54 4.06
CA TYR A 99 20.15 15.97 5.36
C TYR A 99 21.60 16.25 5.76
N SER A 100 21.83 16.34 7.06
CA SER A 100 23.15 16.64 7.64
C SER A 100 24.20 15.55 7.43
N ILE A 101 23.83 14.35 6.98
CA ILE A 101 24.74 13.23 6.69
C ILE A 101 24.98 13.15 5.17
N PRO A 102 26.07 13.72 4.64
CA PRO A 102 26.28 13.81 3.18
C PRO A 102 26.38 12.46 2.45
N GLU A 103 26.81 11.41 3.14
CA GLU A 103 26.99 10.06 2.57
C GLU A 103 25.69 9.24 2.53
N ASP A 104 24.61 9.69 3.22
CA ASP A 104 23.32 9.05 3.16
C ASP A 104 22.65 9.37 1.81
N PRO A 105 22.11 8.38 1.08
CA PRO A 105 21.32 8.62 -0.12
C PRO A 105 20.15 9.60 0.08
N ALA A 106 19.62 9.71 1.29
CA ALA A 106 18.59 10.68 1.66
C ALA A 106 19.08 12.14 1.57
N SER A 107 20.39 12.41 1.70
CA SER A 107 20.96 13.75 1.62
C SER A 107 20.71 14.48 0.29
N LYS A 108 20.25 13.76 -0.73
CA LYS A 108 19.81 14.31 -2.01
C LYS A 108 18.48 15.07 -1.96
N TYR A 109 17.77 15.00 -0.84
CA TYR A 109 16.43 15.60 -0.68
C TYR A 109 16.43 16.57 0.49
N LEU A 110 15.53 17.57 0.43
CA LEU A 110 15.29 18.50 1.55
C LEU A 110 14.92 17.72 2.80
N ASP A 111 15.45 18.16 3.95
CA ASP A 111 15.15 17.52 5.23
C ASP A 111 13.64 17.52 5.50
N PRO A 112 13.02 16.38 5.82
CA PRO A 112 11.58 16.28 6.04
C PRO A 112 11.12 16.86 7.38
N SER A 113 12.00 17.12 8.34
CA SER A 113 11.65 17.45 9.74
C SER A 113 10.74 18.67 9.88
N SER A 114 10.86 19.63 8.98
CA SER A 114 10.02 20.83 8.92
C SER A 114 8.81 20.73 7.99
N TRP A 115 8.62 19.59 7.33
CA TRP A 115 7.49 19.37 6.43
C TRP A 115 6.33 18.67 7.13
N LYS A 116 5.13 19.23 6.98
CA LYS A 116 3.88 18.66 7.47
C LYS A 116 2.90 18.49 6.33
N CYS A 117 2.09 17.43 6.40
CA CYS A 117 1.22 17.02 5.31
C CYS A 117 -0.25 17.02 5.74
N THR A 118 -1.08 17.88 5.14
CA THR A 118 -2.52 17.93 5.45
C THR A 118 -3.28 16.70 4.95
N MET A 119 -2.77 15.98 3.95
CA MET A 119 -3.29 14.67 3.58
C MET A 119 -3.10 13.64 4.71
N ILE A 120 -1.93 13.63 5.36
CA ILE A 120 -1.66 12.75 6.51
C ILE A 120 -2.51 13.16 7.71
N TRP A 121 -2.65 14.47 7.96
CA TRP A 121 -3.58 14.94 8.99
C TRP A 121 -5.02 14.49 8.73
N SER A 122 -5.47 14.60 7.48
CA SER A 122 -6.79 14.11 7.05
C SER A 122 -6.92 12.58 7.26
N ALA A 123 -5.90 11.81 6.90
CA ALA A 123 -5.86 10.36 7.13
C ALA A 123 -5.95 9.99 8.61
N TYR A 124 -5.22 10.70 9.47
CA TYR A 124 -5.26 10.56 10.93
C TYR A 124 -6.68 10.79 11.47
N MET A 125 -7.42 11.72 10.88
CA MET A 125 -8.82 12.02 11.22
C MET A 125 -9.84 11.11 10.53
N GLY A 126 -9.40 10.06 9.82
CA GLY A 126 -10.28 9.12 9.12
C GLY A 126 -10.98 9.70 7.89
N LEU A 127 -10.50 10.84 7.37
CA LEU A 127 -10.99 11.53 6.18
C LEU A 127 -10.40 10.93 4.87
N PRO A 128 -10.91 11.32 3.69
CA PRO A 128 -10.34 10.91 2.40
C PRO A 128 -8.86 11.32 2.24
N LEU A 129 -8.16 10.67 1.29
CA LEU A 129 -6.77 10.96 0.93
C LEU A 129 -6.65 11.85 -0.33
N SER A 130 -7.71 12.55 -0.71
CA SER A 130 -7.69 13.50 -1.84
C SER A 130 -8.19 14.86 -1.38
N LEU A 131 -7.56 15.92 -1.87
CA LEU A 131 -7.91 17.31 -1.55
C LEU A 131 -9.40 17.58 -1.82
N GLU A 132 -9.89 17.21 -3.01
CA GLU A 132 -11.30 17.28 -3.40
C GLU A 132 -12.21 16.54 -2.41
N GLY A 133 -11.85 15.30 -2.05
CA GLY A 133 -12.64 14.48 -1.14
C GLY A 133 -12.70 15.06 0.28
N VAL A 134 -11.60 15.57 0.80
CA VAL A 134 -11.56 16.21 2.13
C VAL A 134 -12.38 17.48 2.12
N GLY A 135 -12.22 18.34 1.10
CA GLY A 135 -12.98 19.59 0.95
C GLY A 135 -14.49 19.34 0.92
N ALA A 136 -14.92 18.31 0.17
CA ALA A 136 -16.34 17.92 0.10
C ALA A 136 -16.88 17.43 1.46
N VAL A 137 -16.14 16.57 2.18
CA VAL A 137 -16.55 16.04 3.50
C VAL A 137 -16.61 17.13 4.55
N LEU A 138 -15.65 18.06 4.54
CA LEU A 138 -15.60 19.20 5.47
C LEU A 138 -16.55 20.34 5.06
N LYS A 139 -17.23 20.22 3.91
CA LYS A 139 -18.14 21.23 3.35
C LYS A 139 -17.48 22.61 3.27
N LEU A 140 -16.31 22.67 2.67
CA LEU A 140 -15.63 23.93 2.43
C LEU A 140 -16.40 24.74 1.40
N GLN A 141 -16.43 26.08 1.55
CA GLN A 141 -17.07 27.00 0.60
C GLN A 141 -16.33 26.97 -0.74
N ASP A 142 -15.01 27.05 -0.66
CA ASP A 142 -14.12 26.93 -1.81
C ASP A 142 -13.69 25.47 -1.95
N GLN A 143 -14.01 24.90 -3.09
CA GLN A 143 -13.66 23.52 -3.43
C GLN A 143 -12.72 23.52 -4.62
N LYS A 144 -11.98 22.41 -4.76
CA LYS A 144 -11.10 22.17 -5.91
C LYS A 144 -11.86 22.33 -7.24
N LEU A 145 -11.26 23.01 -8.21
CA LEU A 145 -11.83 23.21 -9.53
C LEU A 145 -11.97 21.88 -10.28
N LYS A 146 -13.12 21.63 -10.87
CA LYS A 146 -13.43 20.36 -11.56
C LYS A 146 -12.60 20.15 -12.82
N GLU A 147 -12.23 21.21 -13.48
CA GLU A 147 -11.43 21.28 -14.70
C GLU A 147 -9.97 20.84 -14.49
N GLY A 148 -9.51 20.78 -13.24
CA GLY A 148 -8.12 20.51 -12.91
C GLY A 148 -7.52 19.25 -13.52
N LYS A 149 -8.31 18.15 -13.62
CA LYS A 149 -7.84 16.90 -14.25
C LYS A 149 -7.51 17.06 -15.74
N ASP A 150 -8.27 17.88 -16.43
CA ASP A 150 -8.06 18.12 -17.87
C ASP A 150 -6.91 19.11 -18.07
N LEU A 151 -6.74 20.10 -17.19
CA LEU A 151 -5.61 21.03 -17.18
C LEU A 151 -4.29 20.30 -16.90
N ILE A 152 -4.24 19.44 -15.88
CA ILE A 152 -3.08 18.59 -15.58
C ILE A 152 -2.76 17.67 -16.78
N ARG A 153 -3.76 17.06 -17.42
CA ARG A 153 -3.54 16.24 -18.60
C ARG A 153 -2.97 17.05 -19.75
N TYR A 154 -3.39 18.29 -19.89
CA TYR A 154 -2.98 19.16 -20.99
C TYR A 154 -1.56 19.71 -20.81
N PHE A 155 -1.20 20.22 -19.63
CA PHE A 155 0.07 20.91 -19.40
C PHE A 155 1.15 20.03 -18.74
N CYS A 156 0.77 19.09 -17.86
CA CYS A 156 1.71 18.33 -17.03
C CYS A 156 2.17 17.01 -17.65
N LYS A 157 1.65 16.64 -18.83
CA LYS A 157 1.97 15.35 -19.47
C LYS A 157 2.32 15.54 -20.94
N PRO A 158 3.17 14.65 -21.50
CA PRO A 158 3.37 14.60 -22.95
C PRO A 158 2.06 14.40 -23.71
N CYS A 159 1.92 15.02 -24.86
CA CYS A 159 0.81 14.82 -25.76
C CYS A 159 1.26 14.06 -27.02
N LYS A 160 0.34 13.33 -27.65
CA LYS A 160 0.63 12.64 -28.91
C LYS A 160 0.75 13.67 -30.04
N PRO A 161 1.79 13.58 -30.89
CA PRO A 161 1.90 14.43 -32.08
C PRO A 161 0.77 14.10 -33.05
N THR A 162 0.05 15.13 -33.49
CA THR A 162 -1.04 15.04 -34.48
C THR A 162 -0.93 16.20 -35.46
N LYS A 163 -1.60 16.11 -36.62
CA LYS A 163 -1.69 17.24 -37.56
C LYS A 163 -2.38 18.45 -36.91
N ALA A 164 -3.39 18.22 -36.09
CA ALA A 164 -4.15 19.28 -35.42
C ALA A 164 -3.33 20.07 -34.38
N ASN A 165 -2.37 19.42 -33.73
CA ASN A 165 -1.50 20.10 -32.76
C ASN A 165 -0.14 20.51 -33.33
N GLY A 166 0.04 20.49 -34.67
CA GLY A 166 1.30 20.86 -35.32
C GLY A 166 2.47 19.90 -35.06
N GLY A 167 2.17 18.63 -34.70
CA GLY A 167 3.19 17.61 -34.45
C GLY A 167 3.89 17.73 -33.09
N ARG A 168 3.42 18.58 -32.17
CA ARG A 168 4.05 18.78 -30.87
C ARG A 168 3.82 17.60 -29.92
N THR A 169 4.79 17.38 -29.06
CA THR A 169 4.76 16.35 -28.01
C THR A 169 4.46 16.91 -26.63
N ARG A 170 4.38 18.25 -26.49
CA ARG A 170 4.10 18.96 -25.23
C ARG A 170 3.25 20.20 -25.50
N ASN A 171 2.34 20.52 -24.58
CA ASN A 171 1.61 21.77 -24.56
C ASN A 171 2.30 22.77 -23.64
N LEU A 172 2.50 23.99 -24.12
CA LEU A 172 3.09 25.13 -23.40
C LEU A 172 2.03 26.20 -23.16
N PRO A 173 2.25 27.18 -22.26
CA PRO A 173 1.28 28.23 -21.96
C PRO A 173 0.71 28.94 -23.20
N GLN A 174 1.55 29.26 -24.17
CA GLN A 174 1.16 29.96 -25.40
C GLN A 174 0.28 29.15 -26.35
N HIS A 175 0.16 27.83 -26.16
CA HIS A 175 -0.70 27.00 -27.02
C HIS A 175 -2.19 27.08 -26.64
N ASP A 176 -2.50 27.53 -25.42
CA ASP A 176 -3.87 27.77 -24.95
C ASP A 176 -3.82 28.69 -23.71
N SER A 177 -3.79 29.98 -23.96
CA SER A 177 -3.65 31.00 -22.90
C SER A 177 -4.84 31.05 -21.96
N GLU A 178 -6.05 30.74 -22.42
CA GLU A 178 -7.24 30.71 -21.58
C GLU A 178 -7.15 29.54 -20.57
N LYS A 179 -6.78 28.35 -21.05
CA LYS A 179 -6.52 27.23 -20.12
C LYS A 179 -5.37 27.50 -19.18
N TRP A 180 -4.34 28.26 -19.62
CA TRP A 180 -3.23 28.60 -18.75
C TRP A 180 -3.62 29.54 -17.61
N ILE A 181 -4.46 30.53 -17.89
CA ILE A 181 -5.05 31.41 -16.85
C ILE A 181 -5.84 30.57 -15.85
N LEU A 182 -6.71 29.68 -16.33
CA LEU A 182 -7.48 28.77 -15.48
C LEU A 182 -6.59 27.82 -14.68
N PHE A 183 -5.42 27.42 -15.23
CA PHE A 183 -4.48 26.54 -14.53
C PHE A 183 -3.76 27.28 -13.37
N LYS A 184 -3.46 28.56 -13.54
CA LYS A 184 -2.97 29.41 -12.43
C LYS A 184 -4.02 29.58 -11.32
N GLU A 185 -5.26 29.78 -11.70
CA GLU A 185 -6.37 29.84 -10.73
C GLU A 185 -6.55 28.50 -10.01
N TYR A 186 -6.37 27.39 -10.71
CA TYR A 186 -6.41 26.04 -10.15
C TYR A 186 -5.33 25.85 -9.07
N ASN A 187 -4.06 26.17 -9.35
CA ASN A 187 -2.96 26.09 -8.38
C ASN A 187 -3.20 27.02 -7.17
N HIS A 188 -3.66 28.26 -7.43
CA HIS A 188 -4.06 29.21 -6.35
C HIS A 188 -5.11 28.59 -5.45
N ARG A 189 -6.16 28.01 -6.03
CA ARG A 189 -7.27 27.38 -5.33
C ARG A 189 -6.85 26.16 -4.51
N ASP A 190 -5.92 25.34 -5.01
CA ASP A 190 -5.44 24.17 -4.27
C ASP A 190 -4.72 24.57 -2.98
N VAL A 191 -3.94 25.66 -2.97
CA VAL A 191 -3.34 26.23 -1.74
C VAL A 191 -4.41 26.76 -0.79
N GLU A 192 -5.43 27.50 -1.28
CA GLU A 192 -6.54 28.01 -0.42
C GLU A 192 -7.30 26.87 0.24
N VAL A 193 -7.62 25.81 -0.51
CA VAL A 193 -8.33 24.63 0.00
C VAL A 193 -7.47 23.91 1.05
N GLU A 194 -6.15 23.78 0.83
CA GLU A 194 -5.22 23.22 1.81
C GLU A 194 -5.24 24.00 3.14
N ILE A 195 -5.14 25.33 3.07
CA ILE A 195 -5.20 26.21 4.25
C ILE A 195 -6.55 26.07 4.97
N ALA A 196 -7.65 26.03 4.25
CA ALA A 196 -8.98 25.86 4.82
C ALA A 196 -9.13 24.50 5.53
N ILE A 197 -8.55 23.43 4.98
CA ILE A 197 -8.49 22.11 5.63
C ILE A 197 -7.68 22.21 6.93
N LYS A 198 -6.48 22.77 6.88
CA LYS A 198 -5.62 22.99 8.05
C LYS A 198 -6.35 23.72 9.17
N GLN A 199 -7.05 24.82 8.85
CA GLN A 199 -7.84 25.58 9.81
C GLN A 199 -8.99 24.77 10.43
N LYS A 200 -9.70 23.97 9.63
CA LYS A 200 -10.78 23.08 10.13
C LYS A 200 -10.25 21.98 11.05
N LEU A 201 -9.10 21.43 10.73
CA LEU A 201 -8.48 20.34 11.49
C LEU A 201 -7.71 20.84 12.74
N ALA A 202 -7.41 22.12 12.86
CA ALA A 202 -6.67 22.71 13.98
C ALA A 202 -7.22 22.36 15.38
N ARG A 203 -8.53 22.04 15.47
CA ARG A 203 -9.16 21.57 16.72
C ARG A 203 -8.74 20.16 17.14
N PHE A 204 -8.12 19.41 16.26
CA PHE A 204 -7.69 18.02 16.42
C PHE A 204 -6.25 17.87 15.93
N PRO A 205 -5.27 18.43 16.64
CA PRO A 205 -3.87 18.39 16.22
C PRO A 205 -3.37 16.94 16.18
N VAL A 206 -2.53 16.66 15.21
CA VAL A 206 -1.76 15.41 15.17
C VAL A 206 -0.68 15.51 16.24
N PRO A 207 -0.52 14.50 17.13
CA PRO A 207 0.55 14.50 18.13
C PRO A 207 1.94 14.57 17.49
N ASP A 208 2.89 15.23 18.16
CA ASP A 208 4.25 15.41 17.62
C ASP A 208 4.95 14.08 17.32
N PHE A 209 4.79 13.07 18.17
CA PHE A 209 5.38 11.76 17.91
C PHE A 209 4.88 11.10 16.62
N VAL A 210 3.66 11.43 16.14
CA VAL A 210 3.13 10.93 14.85
C VAL A 210 3.78 11.68 13.68
N TRP A 211 4.13 12.96 13.88
CA TRP A 211 4.94 13.69 12.90
C TRP A 211 6.37 13.14 12.83
N ASP A 212 6.99 12.81 13.97
CA ASP A 212 8.30 12.14 13.99
C ASP A 212 8.27 10.81 13.20
N GLU A 213 7.19 10.04 13.36
CA GLU A 213 6.98 8.81 12.59
C GLU A 213 6.80 9.07 11.09
N TYR A 214 6.13 10.16 10.72
CA TYR A 214 6.00 10.58 9.33
C TYR A 214 7.36 11.01 8.75
N HIS A 215 8.16 11.76 9.50
CA HIS A 215 9.50 12.16 9.07
C HIS A 215 10.40 10.93 8.86
N LEU A 216 10.39 9.97 9.78
CA LEU A 216 11.11 8.70 9.62
C LEU A 216 10.66 7.92 8.35
N ASP A 217 9.35 7.89 8.05
CA ASP A 217 8.86 7.31 6.80
C ASP A 217 9.45 8.02 5.58
N GLN A 218 9.53 9.36 5.62
CA GLN A 218 10.13 10.13 4.53
C GLN A 218 11.62 9.81 4.36
N GLU A 219 12.38 9.71 5.45
CA GLU A 219 13.79 9.31 5.43
C GLU A 219 13.99 7.92 4.82
N ILE A 220 13.16 6.94 5.21
CA ILE A 220 13.22 5.57 4.66
C ILE A 220 12.93 5.59 3.15
N ASN A 221 11.95 6.37 2.72
CA ASN A 221 11.60 6.52 1.31
C ASN A 221 12.70 7.25 0.52
N ASP A 222 13.30 8.27 1.10
CA ASP A 222 14.42 9.03 0.50
C ASP A 222 15.69 8.17 0.38
N ARG A 223 15.96 7.32 1.37
CA ARG A 223 17.09 6.39 1.33
C ARG A 223 16.89 5.32 0.26
N GLY A 224 15.67 4.83 0.10
CA GLY A 224 15.32 3.80 -0.87
C GLY A 224 16.09 2.49 -0.70
N ILE A 225 16.03 1.61 -1.71
CA ILE A 225 16.71 0.31 -1.72
C ILE A 225 17.41 0.07 -3.06
N THR A 226 18.64 -0.43 -3.02
CA THR A 226 19.41 -0.73 -4.24
C THR A 226 18.84 -1.94 -4.98
N ILE A 227 18.75 -1.85 -6.28
CA ILE A 227 18.32 -2.91 -7.20
C ILE A 227 19.51 -3.31 -8.07
N ASP A 228 19.64 -4.61 -8.35
CA ASP A 228 20.61 -5.15 -9.30
C ASP A 228 20.07 -4.92 -10.73
N PRO A 229 20.60 -3.94 -11.50
CA PRO A 229 20.02 -3.58 -12.79
C PRO A 229 20.26 -4.67 -13.86
N GLU A 230 21.41 -5.32 -13.82
CA GLU A 230 21.77 -6.40 -14.75
C GLU A 230 20.84 -7.60 -14.54
N PHE A 231 20.66 -8.01 -13.29
CA PHE A 231 19.73 -9.08 -12.94
C PHE A 231 18.30 -8.77 -13.40
N VAL A 232 17.79 -7.56 -13.14
CA VAL A 232 16.42 -7.15 -13.53
C VAL A 232 16.26 -7.15 -15.05
N SER A 233 17.22 -6.62 -15.79
CA SER A 233 17.19 -6.59 -17.26
C SER A 233 17.14 -8.00 -17.84
N ASN A 234 18.02 -8.90 -17.37
CA ASN A 234 18.07 -10.28 -17.80
C ASN A 234 16.80 -11.05 -17.42
N ALA A 235 16.24 -10.81 -16.22
CA ALA A 235 14.98 -11.44 -15.81
C ALA A 235 13.81 -11.05 -16.72
N ILE A 236 13.74 -9.80 -17.17
CA ILE A 236 12.76 -9.34 -18.16
C ILE A 236 12.96 -10.07 -19.50
N ALA A 237 14.18 -10.11 -20.00
CA ALA A 237 14.49 -10.80 -21.25
C ALA A 237 14.18 -12.31 -21.19
N PHE A 238 14.43 -12.95 -20.03
CA PHE A 238 14.09 -14.37 -19.80
C PHE A 238 12.57 -14.59 -19.81
N ASP A 239 11.80 -13.72 -19.16
CA ASP A 239 10.32 -13.80 -19.19
C ASP A 239 9.78 -13.64 -20.62
N GLU A 240 10.29 -12.68 -21.38
CA GLU A 240 9.89 -12.44 -22.77
C GLU A 240 10.19 -13.66 -23.66
N ARG A 241 11.40 -14.21 -23.57
CA ARG A 241 11.81 -15.42 -24.33
C ARG A 241 10.98 -16.63 -23.94
N SER A 242 10.75 -16.83 -22.64
CA SER A 242 9.92 -17.92 -22.13
C SER A 242 8.47 -17.80 -22.60
N ARG A 243 7.87 -16.60 -22.51
CA ARG A 243 6.51 -16.37 -22.98
C ARG A 243 6.35 -16.62 -24.47
N ALA A 244 7.31 -16.19 -25.29
CA ALA A 244 7.30 -16.45 -26.71
C ALA A 244 7.30 -17.97 -27.01
N SER A 245 8.15 -18.75 -26.32
CA SER A 245 8.22 -20.21 -26.43
C SER A 245 6.92 -20.87 -25.97
N LEU A 246 6.39 -20.50 -24.82
CA LEU A 246 5.12 -21.03 -24.27
C LEU A 246 3.95 -20.75 -25.20
N MET A 247 3.89 -19.55 -25.78
CA MET A 247 2.85 -19.15 -26.75
C MET A 247 2.96 -19.94 -28.05
N SER A 248 4.17 -20.20 -28.54
CA SER A 248 4.37 -21.05 -29.71
C SER A 248 3.86 -22.48 -29.45
N LYS A 249 4.34 -23.12 -28.37
CA LYS A 249 3.88 -24.46 -27.97
C LYS A 249 2.35 -24.53 -27.83
N MET A 250 1.75 -23.48 -27.27
CA MET A 250 0.31 -23.44 -27.07
C MET A 250 -0.45 -23.34 -28.41
N ARG A 251 0.07 -22.58 -29.39
CA ARG A 251 -0.48 -22.52 -30.76
C ARG A 251 -0.33 -23.85 -31.47
N ASP A 252 0.81 -24.50 -31.33
CA ASP A 252 1.06 -25.82 -31.98
C ASP A 252 0.10 -26.90 -31.46
N ILE A 253 -0.25 -26.87 -30.14
CA ILE A 253 -1.20 -27.80 -29.53
C ILE A 253 -2.65 -27.45 -29.88
N THR A 254 -3.02 -26.17 -29.83
CA THR A 254 -4.42 -25.74 -29.88
C THR A 254 -4.89 -25.38 -31.28
N GLY A 255 -4.00 -24.96 -32.18
CA GLY A 255 -4.33 -24.38 -33.48
C GLY A 255 -4.97 -22.98 -33.37
N ILE A 256 -4.97 -22.35 -32.19
CA ILE A 256 -5.61 -21.04 -31.94
C ILE A 256 -4.62 -19.92 -32.24
N ASP A 257 -5.04 -18.88 -32.96
CA ASP A 257 -4.20 -17.70 -33.25
C ASP A 257 -3.77 -16.96 -31.99
N ASN A 258 -4.71 -16.75 -31.05
CA ASN A 258 -4.44 -16.10 -29.77
C ASN A 258 -4.86 -16.97 -28.58
N PRO A 259 -3.99 -17.88 -28.11
CA PRO A 259 -4.30 -18.75 -26.97
C PRO A 259 -4.52 -18.02 -25.64
N ASN A 260 -4.19 -16.72 -25.55
CA ASN A 260 -4.52 -15.89 -24.39
C ASN A 260 -5.98 -15.43 -24.39
N SER A 261 -6.67 -15.49 -25.54
CA SER A 261 -8.10 -15.19 -25.62
C SER A 261 -8.90 -16.18 -24.79
N VAL A 262 -9.66 -15.67 -23.81
CA VAL A 262 -10.54 -16.51 -22.99
C VAL A 262 -11.61 -17.16 -23.84
N GLN A 263 -12.15 -16.43 -24.81
CA GLN A 263 -13.21 -16.91 -25.70
C GLN A 263 -12.70 -18.05 -26.58
N GLN A 264 -11.64 -17.84 -27.36
CA GLN A 264 -11.09 -18.86 -28.25
C GLN A 264 -10.65 -20.13 -27.50
N MET A 265 -10.08 -19.96 -26.29
CA MET A 265 -9.68 -21.11 -25.48
C MET A 265 -10.89 -21.89 -24.94
N LYS A 266 -11.98 -21.22 -24.57
CA LYS A 266 -13.22 -21.89 -24.15
C LYS A 266 -13.86 -22.65 -25.32
N GLU A 267 -13.93 -22.06 -26.50
CA GLU A 267 -14.42 -22.72 -27.71
C GLU A 267 -13.59 -23.98 -28.01
N TRP A 268 -12.26 -23.87 -27.99
CA TRP A 268 -11.35 -25.01 -28.20
C TRP A 268 -11.52 -26.14 -27.18
N LEU A 269 -11.79 -25.81 -25.91
CA LEU A 269 -12.08 -26.79 -24.84
C LEU A 269 -13.45 -27.44 -25.05
N SER A 270 -14.48 -26.64 -25.37
CA SER A 270 -15.84 -27.12 -25.61
C SER A 270 -15.91 -28.10 -26.79
N ASP A 271 -15.19 -27.80 -27.89
CA ASP A 271 -15.06 -28.69 -29.04
C ASP A 271 -14.45 -30.07 -28.68
N ARG A 272 -13.79 -30.16 -27.53
CA ARG A 272 -13.17 -31.40 -26.99
C ARG A 272 -13.92 -31.96 -25.78
N GLY A 273 -15.18 -31.48 -25.57
CA GLY A 273 -16.06 -31.97 -24.52
C GLY A 273 -15.72 -31.46 -23.11
N VAL A 274 -14.92 -30.40 -23.01
CA VAL A 274 -14.57 -29.78 -21.72
C VAL A 274 -15.24 -28.42 -21.57
N GLU A 275 -16.21 -28.34 -20.67
CA GLU A 275 -16.89 -27.10 -20.32
C GLU A 275 -16.27 -26.47 -19.08
N MET A 276 -15.85 -25.21 -19.17
CA MET A 276 -15.33 -24.41 -18.06
C MET A 276 -16.04 -23.06 -17.97
N GLU A 277 -16.67 -22.78 -16.84
CA GLU A 277 -17.32 -21.48 -16.60
C GLU A 277 -16.30 -20.33 -16.58
N SER A 278 -15.13 -20.59 -16.01
CA SER A 278 -14.05 -19.61 -15.88
C SER A 278 -12.69 -20.22 -16.17
N LEU A 279 -11.84 -19.49 -16.90
CA LEU A 279 -10.42 -19.79 -17.10
C LEU A 279 -9.52 -19.02 -16.12
N SER A 280 -10.04 -18.71 -14.93
CA SER A 280 -9.23 -18.12 -13.86
C SER A 280 -8.13 -19.09 -13.41
N LYS A 281 -7.01 -18.56 -12.93
CA LYS A 281 -5.88 -19.38 -12.45
C LYS A 281 -6.33 -20.44 -11.44
N LYS A 282 -7.27 -20.10 -10.54
CA LYS A 282 -7.78 -21.01 -9.50
C LYS A 282 -8.57 -22.16 -10.12
N GLU A 283 -9.49 -21.87 -11.02
CA GLU A 283 -10.33 -22.87 -11.67
C GLU A 283 -9.53 -23.80 -12.58
N VAL A 284 -8.61 -23.24 -13.40
CA VAL A 284 -7.72 -24.04 -14.25
C VAL A 284 -6.81 -24.93 -13.41
N ALA A 285 -6.22 -24.43 -12.32
CA ALA A 285 -5.36 -25.24 -11.46
C ALA A 285 -6.13 -26.38 -10.76
N LYS A 286 -7.36 -26.09 -10.30
CA LYS A 286 -8.26 -27.11 -9.72
C LYS A 286 -8.60 -28.17 -10.76
N PHE A 287 -9.03 -27.76 -11.93
CA PHE A 287 -9.42 -28.66 -13.02
C PHE A 287 -8.27 -29.58 -13.44
N VAL A 288 -7.06 -29.03 -13.63
CA VAL A 288 -5.86 -29.83 -13.95
C VAL A 288 -5.55 -30.84 -12.86
N LYS A 289 -5.70 -30.46 -11.57
CA LYS A 289 -5.45 -31.36 -10.44
C LYS A 289 -6.48 -32.50 -10.37
N ASP A 290 -7.75 -32.18 -10.56
CA ASP A 290 -8.86 -33.14 -10.42
C ASP A 290 -8.94 -34.12 -11.62
N SER A 291 -8.34 -33.74 -12.76
CA SER A 291 -8.40 -34.50 -14.02
C SER A 291 -7.14 -35.30 -14.33
N ILE A 292 -6.19 -35.39 -13.40
CA ILE A 292 -4.94 -36.14 -13.60
C ILE A 292 -5.26 -37.63 -13.90
N GLY A 293 -4.84 -38.07 -15.07
CA GLY A 293 -4.96 -39.48 -15.52
C GLY A 293 -6.20 -39.82 -16.33
N ASN A 294 -7.19 -38.93 -16.45
CA ASN A 294 -8.47 -39.20 -17.12
C ASN A 294 -8.74 -38.30 -18.35
N MET A 295 -7.77 -37.50 -18.81
CA MET A 295 -7.96 -36.51 -19.86
C MET A 295 -6.94 -36.63 -20.99
N ASP A 296 -7.31 -36.14 -22.19
CA ASP A 296 -6.41 -35.94 -23.31
C ASP A 296 -5.16 -35.14 -22.89
N GLY A 297 -3.98 -35.69 -23.24
CA GLY A 297 -2.69 -35.10 -22.94
C GLY A 297 -2.56 -33.64 -23.46
N ASN A 298 -3.13 -33.35 -24.64
CA ASN A 298 -3.10 -32.04 -25.27
C ASN A 298 -3.90 -31.02 -24.46
N ILE A 299 -5.05 -31.38 -23.89
CA ILE A 299 -5.87 -30.50 -23.07
C ILE A 299 -5.12 -30.19 -21.78
N THR A 300 -4.59 -31.23 -21.12
CA THR A 300 -3.82 -31.06 -19.88
C THR A 300 -2.59 -30.17 -20.11
N GLU A 301 -1.86 -30.36 -21.19
CA GLU A 301 -0.67 -29.56 -21.50
C GLU A 301 -1.03 -28.12 -21.85
N ALA A 302 -2.05 -27.86 -22.67
CA ALA A 302 -2.53 -26.52 -22.99
C ALA A 302 -2.94 -25.75 -21.73
N LEU A 303 -3.62 -26.40 -20.78
CA LEU A 303 -4.01 -25.79 -19.51
C LEU A 303 -2.82 -25.52 -18.59
N LYS A 304 -1.80 -26.39 -18.55
CA LYS A 304 -0.54 -26.15 -17.83
C LYS A 304 0.23 -24.96 -18.40
N LEU A 305 0.38 -24.88 -19.73
CA LEU A 305 1.01 -23.74 -20.41
C LEU A 305 0.26 -22.43 -20.11
N ARG A 306 -1.07 -22.48 -20.08
CA ARG A 306 -1.87 -21.32 -19.70
C ARG A 306 -1.60 -20.88 -18.25
N LEU A 307 -1.44 -21.79 -17.30
CA LEU A 307 -1.07 -21.47 -15.92
C LEU A 307 0.29 -20.79 -15.82
N GLN A 308 1.28 -21.25 -16.60
CA GLN A 308 2.60 -20.64 -16.67
C GLN A 308 2.52 -19.22 -17.26
N LEU A 309 1.81 -19.02 -18.36
CA LEU A 309 1.58 -17.72 -18.98
C LEU A 309 0.80 -16.74 -18.08
N ALA A 310 -0.04 -17.24 -17.18
CA ALA A 310 -0.81 -16.44 -16.22
C ALA A 310 0.03 -15.94 -15.03
N LYS A 311 1.32 -16.25 -14.92
CA LYS A 311 2.21 -15.73 -13.87
C LYS A 311 2.43 -14.22 -14.06
N SER A 312 1.76 -13.43 -13.24
CA SER A 312 1.84 -11.96 -13.28
C SER A 312 2.93 -11.36 -12.39
N SER A 313 3.50 -12.16 -11.49
CA SER A 313 4.51 -11.71 -10.53
C SER A 313 5.81 -11.23 -11.19
N VAL A 314 6.18 -11.77 -12.34
CA VAL A 314 7.34 -11.33 -13.14
C VAL A 314 7.24 -9.87 -13.61
N ARG A 315 6.03 -9.29 -13.68
CA ARG A 315 5.84 -7.86 -13.94
C ARG A 315 6.48 -6.96 -12.86
N LYS A 316 6.86 -7.54 -11.72
CA LYS A 316 7.62 -6.81 -10.68
C LYS A 316 8.99 -6.36 -11.16
N TYR A 317 9.65 -7.12 -12.05
CA TYR A 317 10.92 -6.69 -12.67
C TYR A 317 10.72 -5.44 -13.54
N GLN A 318 9.64 -5.39 -14.32
CA GLN A 318 9.31 -4.18 -15.07
C GLN A 318 9.01 -3.00 -14.15
N ALA A 319 8.32 -3.24 -13.04
CA ALA A 319 8.09 -2.19 -12.03
C ALA A 319 9.41 -1.71 -11.41
N MET A 320 10.37 -2.62 -11.12
CA MET A 320 11.70 -2.27 -10.63
C MET A 320 12.46 -1.40 -11.63
N GLN A 321 12.46 -1.78 -12.90
CA GLN A 321 13.10 -1.00 -13.98
C GLN A 321 12.50 0.41 -14.10
N ASN A 322 11.17 0.53 -14.01
CA ASN A 322 10.48 1.81 -14.14
C ASN A 322 10.78 2.78 -13.00
N VAL A 323 11.01 2.28 -11.79
CA VAL A 323 11.19 3.13 -10.59
C VAL A 323 12.64 3.37 -10.22
N MET A 324 13.57 2.63 -10.83
CA MET A 324 15.00 2.75 -10.51
C MET A 324 15.53 4.12 -10.94
N CYS A 325 16.02 4.87 -9.96
CA CYS A 325 16.65 6.18 -10.16
C CYS A 325 18.10 6.04 -10.65
N SER A 326 18.74 7.15 -10.98
CA SER A 326 20.12 7.21 -11.52
C SER A 326 21.16 6.63 -10.56
N ASP A 327 20.88 6.61 -9.26
CA ASP A 327 21.73 6.00 -8.23
C ASP A 327 21.54 4.46 -8.08
N GLY A 328 20.74 3.85 -8.95
CA GLY A 328 20.44 2.42 -8.92
C GLY A 328 19.48 2.00 -7.79
N ARG A 329 18.78 2.96 -7.18
CA ARG A 329 17.88 2.70 -6.05
C ARG A 329 16.40 2.91 -6.45
N ALA A 330 15.52 2.18 -5.78
CA ALA A 330 14.08 2.45 -5.80
C ALA A 330 13.71 3.24 -4.55
N HIS A 331 13.13 4.41 -4.75
CA HIS A 331 12.67 5.33 -3.70
C HIS A 331 11.14 5.39 -3.64
N GLY A 332 10.58 5.85 -2.50
CA GLY A 332 9.15 6.07 -2.37
C GLY A 332 8.31 4.79 -2.37
N MET A 333 8.81 3.71 -1.80
CA MET A 333 8.15 2.39 -1.81
C MET A 333 7.01 2.28 -0.79
N PHE A 334 6.87 3.24 0.12
CA PHE A 334 5.90 3.21 1.21
C PHE A 334 5.06 4.47 1.26
N GLN A 335 3.80 4.33 1.67
CA GLN A 335 2.92 5.43 2.02
C GLN A 335 2.55 5.34 3.49
N PHE A 336 2.96 6.34 4.25
CA PHE A 336 2.54 6.54 5.62
C PHE A 336 1.01 6.73 5.70
N TYR A 337 0.36 6.09 6.68
CA TYR A 337 -1.11 6.12 6.82
C TYR A 337 -1.88 5.66 5.55
N GLY A 338 -1.29 4.82 4.71
CA GLY A 338 -1.92 4.33 3.49
C GLY A 338 -3.20 3.50 3.73
N ALA A 339 -3.30 2.86 4.91
CA ALA A 339 -4.52 2.25 5.42
C ALA A 339 -5.08 3.13 6.55
N ASN A 340 -5.88 4.13 6.21
CA ASN A 340 -6.31 5.21 7.12
C ASN A 340 -7.07 4.75 8.37
N ARG A 341 -7.71 3.55 8.36
CA ARG A 341 -8.46 3.02 9.52
C ARG A 341 -7.56 2.64 10.68
N SER A 342 -6.42 2.03 10.41
CA SER A 342 -5.46 1.57 11.42
C SER A 342 -4.17 2.39 11.45
N GLY A 343 -3.92 3.20 10.42
CA GLY A 343 -2.69 3.96 10.23
C GLY A 343 -1.52 3.10 9.72
N ARG A 344 -1.77 1.88 9.22
CA ARG A 344 -0.74 1.02 8.65
C ARG A 344 -0.15 1.62 7.38
N TRP A 345 1.13 1.34 7.14
CA TRP A 345 1.76 1.64 5.85
C TRP A 345 1.10 0.87 4.71
N ALA A 346 0.98 1.50 3.57
CA ALA A 346 0.68 0.81 2.31
C ALA A 346 1.92 0.77 1.42
N GLY A 347 2.15 -0.36 0.75
CA GLY A 347 3.18 -0.44 -0.28
C GLY A 347 2.79 0.33 -1.53
N ARG A 348 3.80 0.92 -2.15
CA ARG A 348 3.68 1.63 -3.42
C ARG A 348 4.57 0.98 -4.47
N LEU A 349 4.31 1.26 -5.73
CA LEU A 349 5.11 0.87 -6.88
C LEU A 349 5.41 -0.64 -6.91
N ILE A 350 6.56 -1.09 -6.44
CA ILE A 350 6.94 -2.50 -6.39
C ILE A 350 6.08 -3.30 -5.38
N GLN A 351 5.57 -2.64 -4.31
CA GLN A 351 4.85 -3.27 -3.20
C GLN A 351 5.66 -4.39 -2.53
N LEU A 352 6.76 -4.00 -1.88
CA LEU A 352 7.75 -4.91 -1.28
C LEU A 352 7.14 -5.98 -0.36
N GLN A 353 6.09 -5.63 0.40
CA GLN A 353 5.40 -6.55 1.32
C GLN A 353 4.62 -7.67 0.62
N ASN A 354 4.33 -7.52 -0.68
CA ASN A 354 3.54 -8.48 -1.49
C ASN A 354 4.39 -9.30 -2.46
N LEU A 355 5.70 -9.38 -2.22
CA LEU A 355 6.58 -10.17 -3.07
C LEU A 355 6.42 -11.67 -2.75
N PRO A 356 6.45 -12.55 -3.77
CA PRO A 356 6.38 -13.98 -3.57
C PRO A 356 7.48 -14.51 -2.64
N GLN A 357 7.17 -15.59 -1.94
CA GLN A 357 8.17 -16.36 -1.20
C GLN A 357 8.94 -17.27 -2.14
N ASN A 358 10.19 -17.57 -1.82
CA ASN A 358 10.98 -18.54 -2.53
C ASN A 358 10.88 -19.92 -1.87
N HIS A 359 10.92 -20.95 -2.70
CA HIS A 359 10.92 -22.37 -2.29
C HIS A 359 11.96 -23.16 -3.09
N ILE A 360 12.74 -22.50 -3.95
CA ILE A 360 13.82 -23.11 -4.74
C ILE A 360 14.97 -23.46 -3.80
N PRO A 361 15.42 -24.72 -3.76
CA PRO A 361 16.51 -25.14 -2.87
C PRO A 361 17.88 -24.55 -3.26
N ASP A 362 18.11 -24.33 -4.54
CA ASP A 362 19.32 -23.84 -5.18
C ASP A 362 19.17 -22.36 -5.66
N LEU A 363 18.64 -21.52 -4.77
CA LEU A 363 18.31 -20.12 -5.06
C LEU A 363 19.51 -19.30 -5.59
N ALA A 364 20.72 -19.56 -5.06
CA ALA A 364 21.93 -18.85 -5.46
C ALA A 364 22.35 -19.16 -6.89
N GLU A 365 22.26 -20.42 -7.29
CA GLU A 365 22.56 -20.92 -8.63
C GLU A 365 21.55 -20.36 -9.65
N ALA A 366 20.26 -20.46 -9.35
CA ALA A 366 19.22 -19.90 -10.19
C ALA A 366 19.40 -18.38 -10.40
N ARG A 367 19.75 -17.64 -9.32
CA ARG A 367 20.08 -16.22 -9.40
C ARG A 367 21.31 -15.96 -10.29
N ALA A 368 22.36 -16.76 -10.16
CA ALA A 368 23.59 -16.60 -10.93
C ALA A 368 23.34 -16.77 -12.43
N LEU A 369 22.52 -17.77 -12.84
CA LEU A 369 22.13 -17.99 -14.23
C LEU A 369 21.36 -16.82 -14.82
N VAL A 370 20.40 -16.25 -14.08
CA VAL A 370 19.68 -15.05 -14.55
C VAL A 370 20.65 -13.88 -14.68
N ARG A 371 21.51 -13.66 -13.67
CA ARG A 371 22.44 -12.53 -13.69
C ARG A 371 23.46 -12.61 -14.82
N SER A 372 23.95 -13.82 -15.14
CA SER A 372 24.86 -14.03 -16.26
C SER A 372 24.20 -14.00 -17.65
N GLY A 373 22.85 -13.99 -17.70
CA GLY A 373 22.10 -14.05 -18.96
C GLY A 373 22.06 -15.44 -19.62
N ASP A 374 22.40 -16.49 -18.89
CA ASP A 374 22.42 -17.87 -19.42
C ASP A 374 21.01 -18.50 -19.39
N TYR A 375 20.20 -18.09 -20.35
CA TYR A 375 18.84 -18.61 -20.51
C TYR A 375 18.81 -20.11 -20.86
N ASP A 376 19.74 -20.57 -21.66
CA ASP A 376 19.68 -21.96 -22.17
C ASP A 376 19.96 -22.96 -21.04
N THR A 377 20.94 -22.71 -20.19
CA THR A 377 21.16 -23.48 -18.96
C THR A 377 19.99 -23.38 -18.01
N MET A 378 19.41 -22.17 -17.83
CA MET A 378 18.23 -21.97 -17.01
C MET A 378 17.03 -22.79 -17.49
N ASN A 379 16.77 -22.80 -18.80
CA ASN A 379 15.68 -23.55 -19.40
C ASN A 379 15.91 -25.09 -19.37
N LEU A 380 17.17 -25.52 -19.31
CA LEU A 380 17.52 -26.94 -19.15
C LEU A 380 17.28 -27.42 -17.71
N LEU A 381 17.62 -26.59 -16.71
CA LEU A 381 17.60 -27.00 -15.30
C LEU A 381 16.24 -26.76 -14.62
N TYR A 382 15.47 -25.79 -15.09
CA TYR A 382 14.20 -25.38 -14.47
C TYR A 382 13.03 -25.57 -15.44
N ASN A 383 12.04 -26.37 -15.05
CA ASN A 383 10.89 -26.73 -15.89
C ASN A 383 9.87 -25.55 -16.09
N ASP A 384 9.86 -24.60 -15.20
CA ASP A 384 8.91 -23.44 -15.21
C ASP A 384 9.68 -22.13 -14.97
N ILE A 385 10.16 -21.54 -16.07
CA ILE A 385 10.92 -20.28 -16.03
C ILE A 385 10.11 -19.15 -15.38
N PRO A 386 8.83 -18.90 -15.75
CA PRO A 386 8.02 -17.88 -15.07
C PRO A 386 7.88 -18.11 -13.56
N ASP A 387 7.77 -19.34 -13.10
CA ASP A 387 7.71 -19.64 -11.66
C ASP A 387 9.05 -19.40 -10.98
N THR A 388 10.14 -19.87 -11.58
CA THR A 388 11.50 -19.65 -11.07
C THR A 388 11.80 -18.17 -10.96
N LEU A 389 11.56 -17.38 -12.01
CA LEU A 389 11.70 -15.91 -11.98
C LEU A 389 10.83 -15.27 -10.89
N SER A 390 9.59 -15.75 -10.71
CA SER A 390 8.72 -15.27 -9.63
C SER A 390 9.33 -15.47 -8.23
N GLN A 391 10.01 -16.59 -8.01
CA GLN A 391 10.65 -16.90 -6.73
C GLN A 391 11.96 -16.11 -6.50
N LEU A 392 12.61 -15.66 -7.59
CA LEU A 392 13.84 -14.87 -7.54
C LEU A 392 13.64 -13.37 -7.30
N ILE A 393 12.40 -12.85 -7.32
CA ILE A 393 12.11 -11.40 -7.27
C ILE A 393 12.80 -10.71 -6.08
N ARG A 394 12.80 -11.33 -4.89
CA ARG A 394 13.43 -10.73 -3.69
C ARG A 394 14.94 -10.60 -3.83
N THR A 395 15.57 -11.43 -4.63
CA THR A 395 17.03 -11.43 -4.83
C THR A 395 17.52 -10.29 -5.75
N ALA A 396 16.59 -9.57 -6.38
CA ALA A 396 16.90 -8.35 -7.13
C ALA A 396 17.34 -7.20 -6.23
N PHE A 397 16.95 -7.20 -4.94
CA PHE A 397 17.40 -6.21 -3.97
C PHE A 397 18.76 -6.61 -3.42
N ILE A 398 19.71 -5.68 -3.47
CA ILE A 398 21.08 -5.90 -3.04
C ILE A 398 21.50 -4.86 -1.99
N PRO A 399 22.33 -5.22 -1.01
CA PRO A 399 22.88 -4.26 -0.06
C PRO A 399 23.97 -3.39 -0.73
N LYS A 400 24.36 -2.30 -0.07
CA LYS A 400 25.57 -1.55 -0.46
C LYS A 400 26.80 -2.49 -0.43
N PRO A 401 27.84 -2.24 -1.26
CA PRO A 401 29.10 -2.97 -1.17
C PRO A 401 29.65 -2.97 0.27
N GLY A 402 30.06 -4.14 0.75
CA GLY A 402 30.55 -4.33 2.12
C GLY A 402 29.48 -4.42 3.20
N CYS A 403 28.19 -4.27 2.84
CA CYS A 403 27.07 -4.38 3.77
C CYS A 403 26.26 -5.66 3.56
N LYS A 404 25.36 -5.96 4.51
CA LYS A 404 24.37 -7.04 4.39
C LYS A 404 23.02 -6.55 4.86
N PHE A 405 21.94 -7.16 4.34
CA PHE A 405 20.61 -6.98 4.91
C PHE A 405 20.46 -7.77 6.21
N ILE A 406 19.90 -7.11 7.23
CA ILE A 406 19.38 -7.76 8.43
C ILE A 406 17.86 -7.67 8.31
N VAL A 407 17.20 -8.81 8.11
CA VAL A 407 15.75 -8.87 7.90
C VAL A 407 15.11 -9.53 9.11
N SER A 408 14.19 -8.81 9.74
CA SER A 408 13.40 -9.29 10.87
C SER A 408 11.92 -9.03 10.63
N ASP A 409 11.08 -9.93 11.14
CA ASP A 409 9.62 -9.82 11.07
C ASP A 409 9.00 -10.24 12.40
N TYR A 410 7.91 -9.58 12.77
CA TYR A 410 7.10 -9.96 13.92
C TYR A 410 6.21 -11.15 13.58
N SER A 411 6.60 -12.35 14.00
CA SER A 411 5.79 -13.55 13.80
C SER A 411 4.42 -13.42 14.47
N ALA A 412 3.35 -13.50 13.69
CA ALA A 412 1.96 -13.48 14.14
C ALA A 412 1.63 -12.29 15.08
N ILE A 413 2.10 -11.09 14.75
CA ILE A 413 1.98 -9.92 15.64
C ILE A 413 0.54 -9.60 16.04
N GLU A 414 -0.40 -9.65 15.12
CA GLU A 414 -1.81 -9.38 15.43
C GLU A 414 -2.39 -10.41 16.41
N ALA A 415 -2.05 -11.69 16.28
CA ALA A 415 -2.47 -12.73 17.22
C ALA A 415 -1.85 -12.55 18.63
N ARG A 416 -0.60 -12.06 18.69
CA ARG A 416 0.07 -11.72 19.96
C ARG A 416 -0.59 -10.53 20.63
N VAL A 417 -0.82 -9.46 19.90
CA VAL A 417 -1.48 -8.23 20.39
C VAL A 417 -2.89 -8.54 20.87
N LEU A 418 -3.68 -9.28 20.07
CA LEU A 418 -5.04 -9.68 20.45
C LEU A 418 -5.06 -10.51 21.73
N ALA A 419 -4.18 -11.53 21.84
CA ALA A 419 -4.07 -12.36 23.03
C ALA A 419 -3.68 -11.56 24.27
N HIS A 420 -2.74 -10.63 24.14
CA HIS A 420 -2.27 -9.80 25.24
C HIS A 420 -3.36 -8.87 25.77
N ILE A 421 -4.02 -8.14 24.88
CA ILE A 421 -5.05 -7.16 25.25
C ILE A 421 -6.29 -7.86 25.84
N ALA A 422 -6.74 -8.94 25.23
CA ALA A 422 -7.87 -9.71 25.71
C ALA A 422 -7.56 -10.53 26.99
N GLY A 423 -6.29 -10.64 27.37
CA GLY A 423 -5.88 -11.45 28.52
C GLY A 423 -6.00 -12.96 28.30
N GLU A 424 -5.87 -13.44 27.06
CA GLU A 424 -5.94 -14.87 26.72
C GLU A 424 -4.63 -15.59 27.10
N LYS A 425 -4.57 -16.07 28.34
CA LYS A 425 -3.34 -16.54 29.00
C LYS A 425 -2.67 -17.72 28.30
N TRP A 426 -3.44 -18.69 27.79
CA TRP A 426 -2.87 -19.86 27.15
C TRP A 426 -2.10 -19.49 25.87
N ARG A 427 -2.62 -18.53 25.11
CA ARG A 427 -1.96 -18.00 23.90
C ARG A 427 -0.68 -17.25 24.24
N SER A 428 -0.74 -16.41 25.26
CA SER A 428 0.43 -15.67 25.74
C SER A 428 1.56 -16.63 26.20
N LYS A 429 1.19 -17.74 26.85
CA LYS A 429 2.13 -18.81 27.24
C LYS A 429 2.75 -19.48 26.01
N VAL A 430 1.95 -19.86 25.01
CA VAL A 430 2.42 -20.45 23.74
C VAL A 430 3.46 -19.54 23.07
N PHE A 431 3.19 -18.25 23.02
CA PHE A 431 4.12 -17.28 22.42
C PHE A 431 5.39 -17.08 23.24
N ALA A 432 5.29 -17.07 24.57
CA ALA A 432 6.44 -16.97 25.47
C ALA A 432 7.38 -18.19 25.38
N GLU A 433 6.80 -19.37 25.14
CA GLU A 433 7.54 -20.62 24.94
C GLU A 433 8.07 -20.80 23.50
N GLY A 434 7.84 -19.82 22.60
CA GLY A 434 8.29 -19.89 21.20
C GLY A 434 7.60 -20.97 20.37
N LYS A 435 6.45 -21.47 20.84
CA LYS A 435 5.68 -22.53 20.15
C LYS A 435 4.87 -21.98 18.98
N ASP A 436 4.53 -22.86 18.04
CA ASP A 436 3.71 -22.55 16.87
C ASP A 436 2.24 -22.38 17.27
N ILE A 437 1.70 -21.17 17.13
CA ILE A 437 0.32 -20.84 17.50
C ILE A 437 -0.71 -21.65 16.71
N TYR A 438 -0.41 -21.99 15.46
CA TYR A 438 -1.32 -22.77 14.62
C TYR A 438 -1.44 -24.21 15.11
N CYS A 439 -0.34 -24.82 15.55
CA CYS A 439 -0.34 -26.11 16.21
C CYS A 439 -1.07 -26.06 17.55
N ALA A 440 -0.80 -25.06 18.36
CA ALA A 440 -1.43 -24.90 19.65
C ALA A 440 -2.94 -24.67 19.55
N SER A 441 -3.37 -23.83 18.60
CA SER A 441 -4.80 -23.59 18.34
C SER A 441 -5.50 -24.86 17.85
N ALA A 442 -4.89 -25.61 16.93
CA ALA A 442 -5.42 -26.91 16.52
C ALA A 442 -5.52 -27.89 17.70
N SER A 443 -4.50 -27.93 18.56
CA SER A 443 -4.54 -28.79 19.76
C SER A 443 -5.70 -28.43 20.70
N GLN A 444 -5.94 -27.14 20.91
CA GLN A 444 -7.07 -26.67 21.73
C GLN A 444 -8.43 -26.99 21.10
N MET A 445 -8.56 -26.80 19.78
CA MET A 445 -9.84 -27.05 19.09
C MET A 445 -10.20 -28.51 18.96
N PHE A 446 -9.20 -29.38 18.74
CA PHE A 446 -9.43 -30.82 18.51
C PHE A 446 -9.19 -31.70 19.75
N GLY A 447 -8.65 -31.14 20.83
CA GLY A 447 -8.37 -31.87 22.07
C GLY A 447 -7.24 -32.91 21.92
N VAL A 448 -6.37 -32.79 20.92
CA VAL A 448 -5.27 -33.70 20.62
C VAL A 448 -3.95 -32.93 20.44
N PRO A 449 -2.80 -33.53 20.79
CA PRO A 449 -1.51 -32.88 20.53
C PRO A 449 -1.28 -32.73 19.02
N VAL A 450 -0.81 -31.55 18.59
CA VAL A 450 -0.49 -31.24 17.20
C VAL A 450 0.91 -30.66 17.14
N GLU A 451 1.76 -31.27 16.31
CA GLU A 451 3.15 -30.84 16.08
C GLU A 451 3.37 -30.44 14.62
N LYS A 452 4.30 -29.53 14.39
CA LYS A 452 4.56 -29.00 13.04
C LYS A 452 5.04 -30.07 12.05
N HIS A 453 5.88 -30.99 12.51
CA HIS A 453 6.49 -32.09 11.74
C HIS A 453 6.37 -33.44 12.47
N GLY A 454 5.27 -33.68 13.17
CA GLY A 454 5.07 -34.86 14.00
C GLY A 454 3.60 -35.26 14.10
N ILE A 455 3.18 -35.60 15.31
CA ILE A 455 1.85 -36.10 15.62
C ILE A 455 0.78 -35.11 15.16
N ASN A 456 -0.21 -35.59 14.40
CA ASN A 456 -1.37 -34.82 13.91
C ASN A 456 -1.00 -33.56 13.11
N SER A 457 0.15 -33.53 12.45
CA SER A 457 0.65 -32.36 11.71
C SER A 457 -0.31 -31.86 10.62
N HIS A 458 -1.19 -32.71 10.07
CA HIS A 458 -2.24 -32.36 9.12
C HIS A 458 -3.29 -31.38 9.70
N LEU A 459 -3.49 -31.39 11.02
CA LEU A 459 -4.42 -30.47 11.69
C LEU A 459 -3.86 -29.04 11.82
N ARG A 460 -2.55 -28.87 11.71
CA ARG A 460 -1.92 -27.54 11.77
C ARG A 460 -2.49 -26.57 10.73
N GLN A 461 -2.78 -27.06 9.52
CA GLN A 461 -3.37 -26.22 8.46
C GLN A 461 -4.79 -25.79 8.83
N LYS A 462 -5.59 -26.66 9.44
CA LYS A 462 -6.93 -26.31 9.97
C LYS A 462 -6.81 -25.25 11.07
N GLY A 463 -5.84 -25.39 11.98
CA GLY A 463 -5.52 -24.36 12.99
C GLY A 463 -5.13 -23.02 12.39
N LYS A 464 -4.30 -23.01 11.33
CA LYS A 464 -3.90 -21.79 10.63
C LYS A 464 -5.10 -21.06 10.01
N ILE A 465 -5.98 -21.79 9.35
CA ILE A 465 -7.19 -21.23 8.73
C ILE A 465 -8.10 -20.63 9.80
N ALA A 466 -8.32 -21.36 10.92
CA ALA A 466 -9.13 -20.88 12.02
C ALA A 466 -8.55 -19.60 12.66
N GLU A 467 -7.24 -19.54 12.89
CA GLU A 467 -6.58 -18.36 13.44
C GLU A 467 -6.75 -17.12 12.54
N LEU A 468 -6.58 -17.28 11.24
CA LEU A 468 -6.70 -16.17 10.29
C LEU A 468 -8.15 -15.71 10.08
N ALA A 469 -9.11 -16.64 10.14
CA ALA A 469 -10.52 -16.36 9.85
C ALA A 469 -11.31 -15.89 11.07
N LEU A 470 -11.03 -16.41 12.26
CA LEU A 470 -11.93 -16.30 13.41
C LEU A 470 -11.53 -15.22 14.44
N GLY A 471 -10.30 -14.77 14.43
CA GLY A 471 -9.77 -13.81 15.40
C GLY A 471 -10.56 -12.50 15.55
N TYR A 472 -11.30 -12.12 14.55
CA TYR A 472 -12.11 -10.89 14.49
C TYR A 472 -13.58 -11.16 14.23
N GLY A 473 -14.15 -12.15 14.92
CA GLY A 473 -15.57 -12.47 14.86
C GLY A 473 -16.02 -13.16 13.58
N GLY A 474 -15.09 -13.67 12.79
CA GLY A 474 -15.41 -14.46 11.61
C GLY A 474 -16.25 -15.68 11.94
N SER A 475 -16.94 -16.21 10.94
CA SER A 475 -17.79 -17.41 11.02
C SER A 475 -17.55 -18.29 9.79
N VAL A 476 -18.45 -19.20 9.49
CA VAL A 476 -18.37 -20.12 8.34
C VAL A 476 -18.01 -19.42 7.03
N GLY A 477 -18.60 -18.25 6.75
CA GLY A 477 -18.27 -17.46 5.55
C GLY A 477 -16.81 -17.02 5.49
N ALA A 478 -16.20 -16.66 6.63
CA ALA A 478 -14.79 -16.28 6.70
C ALA A 478 -13.87 -17.50 6.48
N LEU A 479 -14.23 -18.66 7.06
CA LEU A 479 -13.49 -19.91 6.82
C LEU A 479 -13.50 -20.29 5.33
N LYS A 480 -14.65 -20.20 4.66
CA LYS A 480 -14.79 -20.46 3.22
C LYS A 480 -13.91 -19.51 2.40
N SER A 481 -13.96 -18.22 2.70
CA SER A 481 -13.16 -17.22 1.98
C SER A 481 -11.64 -17.40 2.16
N MET A 482 -11.21 -18.01 3.29
CA MET A 482 -9.82 -18.38 3.57
C MET A 482 -9.41 -19.74 2.99
N GLY A 483 -10.28 -20.35 2.16
CA GLY A 483 -9.98 -21.60 1.48
C GLY A 483 -10.07 -22.85 2.36
N ALA A 484 -10.95 -22.85 3.37
CA ALA A 484 -11.14 -24.00 4.26
C ALA A 484 -11.47 -25.29 3.49
N GLN A 485 -12.38 -25.20 2.51
CA GLN A 485 -12.77 -26.35 1.68
C GLN A 485 -11.65 -26.76 0.73
N ASP A 486 -10.88 -25.84 0.17
CA ASP A 486 -9.70 -26.13 -0.68
C ASP A 486 -8.61 -26.87 0.11
N ASN A 487 -8.62 -26.77 1.45
CA ASN A 487 -7.71 -27.43 2.39
C ASN A 487 -8.33 -28.68 3.06
N GLY A 488 -9.40 -29.23 2.50
CA GLY A 488 -9.98 -30.51 2.91
C GLY A 488 -10.92 -30.45 4.11
N LEU A 489 -11.44 -29.27 4.47
CA LEU A 489 -12.53 -29.14 5.45
C LEU A 489 -13.88 -29.34 4.76
N LEU A 490 -14.70 -30.23 5.30
CA LEU A 490 -16.07 -30.44 4.83
C LEU A 490 -16.99 -29.31 5.31
N GLU A 491 -18.08 -29.06 4.60
CA GLU A 491 -19.06 -28.03 4.93
C GLU A 491 -19.60 -28.20 6.38
N GLU A 492 -19.88 -29.45 6.75
CA GLU A 492 -20.40 -29.84 8.06
C GLU A 492 -19.40 -29.64 9.21
N GLU A 493 -18.09 -29.58 8.92
CA GLU A 493 -17.04 -29.32 9.91
C GLU A 493 -16.88 -27.81 10.24
N LEU A 494 -17.37 -26.90 9.38
CA LEU A 494 -17.06 -25.47 9.50
C LEU A 494 -17.70 -24.83 10.74
N GLN A 495 -18.98 -25.09 11.02
CA GLN A 495 -19.63 -24.52 12.20
C GLN A 495 -19.11 -25.12 13.53
N PRO A 496 -18.90 -26.44 13.66
CA PRO A 496 -18.17 -27.01 14.80
C PRO A 496 -16.81 -26.37 15.05
N LEU A 497 -16.03 -26.11 13.99
CA LEU A 497 -14.71 -25.45 14.06
C LEU A 497 -14.81 -24.04 14.63
N VAL A 498 -15.77 -23.24 14.16
CA VAL A 498 -16.06 -21.90 14.71
C VAL A 498 -16.36 -21.96 16.21
N ASN A 499 -17.23 -22.91 16.62
CA ASN A 499 -17.62 -23.08 18.02
C ASN A 499 -16.44 -23.51 18.89
N ALA A 500 -15.64 -24.47 18.42
CA ALA A 500 -14.45 -24.97 19.14
C ALA A 500 -13.41 -23.83 19.32
N TRP A 501 -13.16 -23.02 18.28
CA TRP A 501 -12.25 -21.90 18.39
C TRP A 501 -12.73 -20.86 19.41
N ARG A 502 -14.04 -20.52 19.40
CA ARG A 502 -14.62 -19.54 20.35
C ARG A 502 -14.57 -20.04 21.77
N GLN A 503 -14.82 -21.33 21.99
CA GLN A 503 -14.72 -21.98 23.31
C GLN A 503 -13.27 -21.98 23.84
N ALA A 504 -12.30 -22.19 22.96
CA ALA A 504 -10.87 -22.13 23.28
C ALA A 504 -10.38 -20.71 23.59
N ASN A 505 -11.08 -19.66 23.13
CA ASN A 505 -10.68 -18.26 23.23
C ASN A 505 -11.76 -17.37 23.88
N PRO A 506 -12.24 -17.70 25.12
CA PRO A 506 -13.37 -17.00 25.73
C PRO A 506 -13.09 -15.53 26.03
N ASN A 507 -11.86 -15.18 26.41
CA ASN A 507 -11.48 -13.79 26.69
C ASN A 507 -11.46 -12.93 25.44
N ILE A 508 -11.05 -13.50 24.29
CA ILE A 508 -11.11 -12.79 23.01
C ILE A 508 -12.56 -12.53 22.61
N VAL A 509 -13.44 -13.53 22.76
CA VAL A 509 -14.88 -13.38 22.49
C VAL A 509 -15.51 -12.33 23.40
N GLN A 510 -15.18 -12.35 24.70
CA GLN A 510 -15.65 -11.33 25.63
C GLN A 510 -15.17 -9.94 25.26
N PHE A 511 -13.89 -9.80 24.88
CA PHE A 511 -13.31 -8.53 24.46
C PHE A 511 -14.03 -7.92 23.24
N TRP A 512 -14.49 -8.75 22.27
CA TRP A 512 -15.28 -8.23 21.15
C TRP A 512 -16.55 -7.52 21.61
N TRP A 513 -17.27 -8.13 22.57
CA TRP A 513 -18.54 -7.60 23.05
C TRP A 513 -18.36 -6.44 24.02
N ASP A 514 -17.31 -6.45 24.81
CA ASP A 514 -16.96 -5.33 25.69
C ASP A 514 -16.65 -4.07 24.86
N VAL A 515 -15.89 -4.23 23.77
CA VAL A 515 -15.61 -3.13 22.83
C VAL A 515 -16.89 -2.69 22.12
N ASP A 516 -17.75 -3.61 21.69
CA ASP A 516 -19.04 -3.25 21.06
C ASP A 516 -19.91 -2.41 21.99
N ASN A 517 -20.07 -2.86 23.22
CA ASN A 517 -20.83 -2.16 24.26
C ASN A 517 -20.22 -0.79 24.60
N ALA A 518 -18.90 -0.71 24.75
CA ALA A 518 -18.21 0.54 25.03
C ALA A 518 -18.41 1.57 23.92
N VAL A 519 -18.24 1.16 22.65
CA VAL A 519 -18.45 2.04 21.48
C VAL A 519 -19.90 2.49 21.40
N LYS A 520 -20.88 1.59 21.54
CA LYS A 520 -22.31 1.92 21.53
C LYS A 520 -22.67 2.91 22.64
N THR A 521 -22.19 2.64 23.86
CA THR A 521 -22.41 3.51 25.03
C THR A 521 -21.81 4.89 24.79
N THR A 522 -20.55 4.97 24.31
CA THR A 522 -19.89 6.22 24.00
C THR A 522 -20.64 7.04 22.95
N VAL A 523 -21.10 6.40 21.88
CA VAL A 523 -21.83 7.09 20.80
C VAL A 523 -23.22 7.56 21.25
N ARG A 524 -23.94 6.74 22.03
CA ARG A 524 -25.31 7.05 22.50
C ARG A 524 -25.32 8.11 23.58
N GLN A 525 -24.49 7.94 24.60
CA GLN A 525 -24.50 8.78 25.80
C GLN A 525 -23.48 9.94 25.73
N ARG A 526 -22.58 9.94 24.76
CA ARG A 526 -21.49 10.92 24.60
C ARG A 526 -20.57 11.02 25.81
N ILE A 527 -20.39 9.90 26.51
CA ILE A 527 -19.47 9.74 27.63
C ILE A 527 -18.20 9.00 27.19
N THR A 528 -17.16 9.12 27.99
CA THR A 528 -15.94 8.33 27.79
C THR A 528 -16.12 6.96 28.45
N THR A 529 -15.78 5.88 27.72
CA THR A 529 -15.70 4.51 28.23
C THR A 529 -14.30 3.96 28.03
N GLU A 530 -13.96 2.88 28.73
CA GLU A 530 -12.65 2.24 28.64
C GLU A 530 -12.80 0.71 28.71
N VAL A 531 -12.00 -0.01 27.91
CA VAL A 531 -11.90 -1.47 27.89
C VAL A 531 -10.44 -1.86 27.72
N CYS A 532 -9.87 -2.61 28.64
CA CYS A 532 -8.48 -3.12 28.56
C CYS A 532 -7.43 -2.03 28.24
N GLY A 533 -7.54 -0.84 28.84
CA GLY A 533 -6.62 0.29 28.61
C GLY A 533 -6.84 1.05 27.29
N ILE A 534 -7.90 0.70 26.54
CA ILE A 534 -8.31 1.39 25.32
C ILE A 534 -9.48 2.31 25.66
N ARG A 535 -9.35 3.60 25.38
CA ARG A 535 -10.34 4.60 25.74
C ARG A 535 -11.16 5.04 24.53
N PHE A 536 -12.48 5.06 24.68
CA PHE A 536 -13.44 5.50 23.67
C PHE A 536 -14.04 6.83 24.10
N SER A 537 -13.98 7.83 23.26
CA SER A 537 -14.50 9.17 23.57
C SER A 537 -15.22 9.78 22.38
N TYR A 538 -16.24 10.61 22.67
CA TYR A 538 -17.00 11.34 21.66
C TYR A 538 -16.71 12.84 21.78
N LYS A 539 -16.19 13.45 20.69
CA LYS A 539 -15.88 14.87 20.66
C LYS A 539 -16.23 15.48 19.31
N SER A 540 -17.01 16.54 19.29
CA SER A 540 -17.32 17.34 18.09
C SER A 540 -17.79 16.53 16.87
N GLY A 541 -18.67 15.53 17.09
CA GLY A 541 -19.19 14.69 16.01
C GLY A 541 -18.26 13.56 15.56
N MET A 542 -17.23 13.26 16.34
CA MET A 542 -16.26 12.20 16.08
C MET A 542 -16.21 11.20 17.24
N LEU A 543 -16.10 9.94 16.95
CA LEU A 543 -15.67 8.92 17.90
C LEU A 543 -14.15 8.75 17.78
N PHE A 544 -13.45 8.84 18.90
CA PHE A 544 -12.03 8.57 19.00
C PHE A 544 -11.78 7.32 19.83
N ILE A 545 -10.94 6.43 19.32
CA ILE A 545 -10.41 5.28 20.04
C ILE A 545 -8.94 5.58 20.32
N THR A 546 -8.62 5.83 21.59
CA THR A 546 -7.25 6.12 22.04
C THR A 546 -6.56 4.81 22.39
N LEU A 547 -5.45 4.55 21.72
CA LEU A 547 -4.61 3.38 21.88
C LEU A 547 -3.62 3.55 23.04
N PRO A 548 -2.99 2.48 23.54
CA PRO A 548 -1.96 2.56 24.59
C PRO A 548 -0.77 3.47 24.23
N SER A 549 -0.45 3.63 22.94
CA SER A 549 0.57 4.56 22.44
C SER A 549 0.18 6.05 22.60
N GLY A 550 -1.08 6.35 22.89
CA GLY A 550 -1.65 7.70 22.84
C GLY A 550 -2.17 8.10 21.46
N ARG A 551 -1.88 7.34 20.41
CA ARG A 551 -2.43 7.57 19.05
C ARG A 551 -3.93 7.30 19.04
N GLN A 552 -4.68 8.02 18.20
CA GLN A 552 -6.12 7.91 18.11
C GLN A 552 -6.57 7.40 16.74
N LEU A 553 -7.59 6.54 16.75
CA LEU A 553 -8.36 6.19 15.56
C LEU A 553 -9.64 7.03 15.55
N ALA A 554 -9.93 7.71 14.45
CA ALA A 554 -11.04 8.63 14.33
C ALA A 554 -12.14 8.05 13.40
N TYR A 555 -13.40 8.18 13.84
CA TYR A 555 -14.58 7.76 13.08
C TYR A 555 -15.54 8.93 12.94
N VAL A 556 -15.86 9.29 11.70
CA VAL A 556 -16.59 10.51 11.36
C VAL A 556 -18.10 10.28 11.52
N LYS A 557 -18.78 11.20 12.20
CA LYS A 557 -20.23 11.21 12.41
C LYS A 557 -20.82 9.85 12.83
N PRO A 558 -20.31 9.23 13.90
CA PRO A 558 -20.82 7.95 14.38
C PRO A 558 -22.27 8.10 14.82
N ARG A 559 -23.08 7.07 14.54
CA ARG A 559 -24.49 6.99 14.94
C ARG A 559 -24.84 5.55 15.27
N ILE A 560 -25.82 5.38 16.17
CA ILE A 560 -26.48 4.10 16.32
C ILE A 560 -27.39 3.89 15.11
N GLY A 561 -27.35 2.74 14.52
CA GLY A 561 -28.14 2.31 13.38
C GLY A 561 -28.52 0.83 13.52
N GLU A 562 -29.14 0.29 12.50
CA GLU A 562 -29.54 -1.09 12.41
C GLU A 562 -28.65 -1.84 11.42
N ASN A 563 -28.23 -3.07 11.77
CA ASN A 563 -27.45 -3.91 10.87
C ASN A 563 -28.38 -4.68 9.91
N ARG A 564 -27.79 -5.31 8.91
CA ARG A 564 -28.51 -6.12 7.91
C ARG A 564 -29.33 -7.28 8.48
N PHE A 565 -29.19 -7.59 9.77
CA PHE A 565 -29.91 -8.65 10.47
C PHE A 565 -30.99 -8.12 11.44
N GLY A 566 -31.26 -6.80 11.43
CA GLY A 566 -32.23 -6.16 12.32
C GLY A 566 -31.69 -5.85 13.72
N GLY A 567 -30.42 -6.09 14.00
CA GLY A 567 -29.78 -5.79 15.28
C GLY A 567 -29.16 -4.38 15.31
N GLU A 568 -29.02 -3.84 16.52
CA GLU A 568 -28.37 -2.54 16.71
C GLU A 568 -26.87 -2.60 16.37
N SER A 569 -26.39 -1.65 15.60
CA SER A 569 -24.98 -1.48 15.23
C SER A 569 -24.55 -0.02 15.25
N VAL A 570 -23.24 0.21 15.20
CA VAL A 570 -22.68 1.55 15.02
C VAL A 570 -22.39 1.80 13.55
N THR A 571 -22.84 2.92 13.04
CA THR A 571 -22.51 3.37 11.68
C THR A 571 -21.70 4.66 11.72
N TYR A 572 -20.82 4.86 10.76
CA TYR A 572 -20.01 6.07 10.60
C TYR A 572 -19.79 6.41 9.13
N GLU A 573 -19.40 7.64 8.83
CA GLU A 573 -19.03 8.02 7.47
C GLU A 573 -17.57 7.69 7.18
N GLY A 574 -17.29 7.13 6.01
CA GLY A 574 -15.93 6.74 5.62
C GLY A 574 -15.82 6.26 4.19
N ILE A 575 -14.63 5.88 3.77
CA ILE A 575 -14.39 5.28 2.46
C ILE A 575 -14.79 3.80 2.53
N GLY A 576 -15.82 3.42 1.77
CA GLY A 576 -16.32 2.05 1.68
C GLY A 576 -15.52 1.17 0.71
N THR A 577 -15.99 -0.05 0.52
CA THR A 577 -15.37 -1.04 -0.39
C THR A 577 -15.37 -0.58 -1.87
N THR A 578 -16.34 0.24 -2.24
CA THR A 578 -16.43 0.87 -3.57
C THR A 578 -15.48 2.06 -3.76
N LYS A 579 -14.65 2.37 -2.76
CA LYS A 579 -13.75 3.53 -2.70
C LYS A 579 -14.49 4.88 -2.72
N LYS A 580 -15.79 4.89 -2.42
CA LYS A 580 -16.60 6.11 -2.26
C LYS A 580 -16.77 6.45 -0.79
N TRP A 581 -17.01 7.74 -0.51
CA TRP A 581 -17.38 8.20 0.83
C TRP A 581 -18.84 7.86 1.06
N GLU A 582 -19.09 7.02 2.05
CA GLU A 582 -20.42 6.49 2.35
C GLU A 582 -20.58 6.18 3.83
N ARG A 583 -21.79 5.87 4.25
CA ARG A 583 -22.05 5.39 5.60
C ARG A 583 -21.75 3.91 5.69
N ILE A 584 -20.88 3.57 6.62
CA ILE A 584 -20.35 2.23 6.83
C ILE A 584 -20.90 1.69 8.16
N GLU A 585 -21.39 0.46 8.14
CA GLU A 585 -21.75 -0.31 9.33
C GLU A 585 -20.48 -0.90 9.97
N SER A 586 -20.44 -0.90 11.32
CA SER A 586 -19.38 -1.55 12.08
C SER A 586 -19.90 -2.15 13.39
N TYR A 587 -19.15 -3.09 13.92
CA TYR A 587 -19.51 -3.87 15.10
C TYR A 587 -18.24 -4.21 15.90
N GLY A 588 -18.40 -4.71 17.14
CA GLY A 588 -17.30 -4.93 18.07
C GLY A 588 -16.06 -5.61 17.48
N PRO A 589 -16.17 -6.81 16.90
CA PRO A 589 -15.03 -7.48 16.26
C PRO A 589 -14.32 -6.66 15.20
N LYS A 590 -15.05 -5.81 14.44
CA LYS A 590 -14.43 -4.94 13.41
C LYS A 590 -13.68 -3.76 14.03
N PHE A 591 -14.15 -3.22 15.14
CA PHE A 591 -13.40 -2.24 15.91
C PHE A 591 -12.13 -2.88 16.52
N VAL A 592 -12.25 -4.09 17.05
CA VAL A 592 -11.11 -4.86 17.59
C VAL A 592 -10.07 -5.12 16.53
N GLU A 593 -10.46 -5.50 15.31
CA GLU A 593 -9.53 -5.64 14.17
C GLU A 593 -8.73 -4.35 13.93
N ASN A 594 -9.42 -3.20 13.85
CA ASN A 594 -8.76 -1.92 13.63
C ASN A 594 -7.81 -1.55 14.79
N ILE A 595 -8.22 -1.80 16.04
CA ILE A 595 -7.42 -1.57 17.25
C ILE A 595 -6.15 -2.44 17.23
N VAL A 596 -6.29 -3.73 17.02
CA VAL A 596 -5.16 -4.69 17.02
C VAL A 596 -4.17 -4.38 15.89
N GLN A 597 -4.67 -4.10 14.69
CA GLN A 597 -3.83 -3.69 13.57
C GLN A 597 -3.09 -2.39 13.85
N ALA A 598 -3.77 -1.43 14.50
CA ALA A 598 -3.18 -0.15 14.83
C ALA A 598 -2.08 -0.29 15.92
N ILE A 599 -2.32 -1.09 16.95
CA ILE A 599 -1.31 -1.35 18.00
C ILE A 599 -0.12 -2.12 17.41
N SER A 600 -0.38 -3.12 16.53
CA SER A 600 0.69 -3.85 15.84
C SER A 600 1.57 -2.91 14.99
N ARG A 601 0.95 -1.93 14.34
CA ARG A 601 1.66 -0.87 13.60
C ARG A 601 2.48 0.02 14.53
N ASP A 602 1.95 0.38 15.69
CA ASP A 602 2.66 1.22 16.66
C ASP A 602 3.89 0.51 17.23
N LEU A 603 3.78 -0.80 17.51
CA LEU A 603 4.92 -1.64 17.92
C LEU A 603 6.01 -1.70 16.83
N LEU A 604 5.60 -1.86 15.56
CA LEU A 604 6.55 -1.83 14.44
C LEU A 604 7.27 -0.47 14.38
N CYS A 605 6.52 0.62 14.50
CA CYS A 605 7.11 1.96 14.44
C CYS A 605 8.06 2.23 15.61
N PHE A 606 7.72 1.79 16.81
CA PHE A 606 8.61 1.86 17.97
C PHE A 606 9.94 1.14 17.69
N ALA A 607 9.90 -0.07 17.12
CA ALA A 607 11.11 -0.79 16.74
C ALA A 607 11.92 -0.05 15.65
N MET A 608 11.23 0.49 14.62
CA MET A 608 11.89 1.26 13.55
C MET A 608 12.61 2.49 14.10
N ARG A 609 11.98 3.25 15.01
CA ARG A 609 12.62 4.40 15.68
C ARG A 609 13.87 3.99 16.44
N ASN A 610 13.80 2.92 17.26
CA ASN A 610 14.96 2.44 18.00
C ASN A 610 16.11 1.99 17.08
N LEU A 611 15.79 1.35 15.94
CA LEU A 611 16.80 0.94 14.97
C LEU A 611 17.42 2.12 14.22
N SER A 612 16.66 3.20 13.97
CA SER A 612 17.20 4.41 13.33
C SER A 612 18.23 5.14 14.18
N PHE A 613 18.15 5.04 15.52
CA PHE A 613 19.16 5.58 16.42
C PHE A 613 20.46 4.73 16.50
N CYS A 614 20.43 3.51 15.97
CA CYS A 614 21.58 2.60 15.96
C CYS A 614 22.40 2.66 14.65
N GLN A 615 21.98 3.48 13.71
CA GLN A 615 22.65 3.73 12.42
C GLN A 615 23.52 4.99 12.49
#